data_3a9ea68cb4703d61b0f0ac7464a2b80e
#
_entry.id   3a9ea68cb4703d61b0f0ac7464a2b80e
#
_cell.length_a   1.000
_cell.length_b   1.000
_cell.length_c   1.000
_cell.angle_alpha   90.00
_cell.angle_beta   90.00
_cell.angle_gamma   90.00
#
_symmetry.space_group_name_H-M   'P 1'
#
loop_
_entity.id
_entity.type
_entity.pdbx_description
1 polymer ?
#
loop_
_entity_poly.entity_id
_entity_poly.type
_entity_poly.pdbx_seq_one_letter_code
_entity_poly.pdbx_strand_id
1 'polypeptide(L)'
;TPDGQPKRKIGRIRYGNAFEGLLADCAGDMTLGDKKALLISKKNEEWLLSRIDQSNAKTLAFIPSHPFGYTAGKWREWYPDVVAEEGASGTVINELLSGNKGSLTTEVNKYLWQEGWFFQHQRLIKAISERKGSRFVFSGDIHAIGAVSIIKSGKLKLKTKLKSFLVGSVGSSSAGWPSFARGITAESPDTLECESIYKIREENGFTFFSIDNNKVLAEVISCGGHNPENKENGKI
;
A
#
# COMPACT_ATOMS: atom_id res chain seq x y z
N THR A 1 1.52 -17.60 16.70
CA THR A 1 0.90 -18.92 16.49
C THR A 1 0.81 -19.67 17.82
N PRO A 2 -0.21 -20.52 18.08
CA PRO A 2 -0.36 -21.25 19.32
C PRO A 2 0.84 -22.13 19.67
N ASP A 3 1.64 -22.50 18.69
CA ASP A 3 2.83 -23.34 18.77
C ASP A 3 4.15 -22.57 18.91
N GLY A 4 4.09 -21.24 19.09
CA GLY A 4 5.28 -20.40 19.26
C GLY A 4 6.15 -20.22 18.02
N GLN A 5 5.73 -20.74 16.87
CA GLN A 5 6.47 -20.55 15.63
C GLN A 5 6.46 -19.09 15.18
N PRO A 6 7.57 -18.51 14.69
CA PRO A 6 7.60 -17.14 14.21
C PRO A 6 6.63 -16.98 13.05
N LYS A 7 5.80 -15.94 13.09
CA LYS A 7 4.89 -15.61 11.98
C LYS A 7 5.73 -15.33 10.73
N ARG A 8 5.39 -15.96 9.64
CA ARG A 8 5.98 -15.61 8.34
C ARG A 8 5.44 -14.26 7.91
N LYS A 9 6.33 -13.31 7.69
CA LYS A 9 6.00 -11.94 7.27
C LYS A 9 6.11 -11.75 5.75
N ILE A 10 6.59 -12.76 5.06
CA ILE A 10 6.69 -12.81 3.60
C ILE A 10 6.19 -14.14 3.07
N GLY A 11 5.67 -14.12 1.86
CA GLY A 11 5.13 -15.31 1.20
C GLY A 11 5.22 -15.23 -0.31
N ARG A 12 4.99 -16.38 -0.93
CA ARG A 12 4.98 -16.53 -2.38
C ARG A 12 3.81 -17.41 -2.78
N ILE A 13 3.08 -16.97 -3.79
CA ILE A 13 2.07 -17.77 -4.49
C ILE A 13 2.52 -17.88 -5.93
N ARG A 14 2.45 -19.07 -6.52
CA ARG A 14 2.82 -19.26 -7.91
C ARG A 14 1.85 -20.19 -8.61
N TYR A 15 1.46 -19.78 -9.82
CA TYR A 15 0.67 -20.61 -10.72
C TYR A 15 1.46 -20.81 -12.02
N GLY A 16 2.21 -21.91 -12.09
CA GLY A 16 3.09 -22.21 -13.22
C GLY A 16 4.01 -21.06 -13.59
N ASN A 17 4.09 -20.74 -14.87
CA ASN A 17 4.77 -19.57 -15.40
C ASN A 17 3.82 -18.41 -15.72
N ALA A 18 2.53 -18.55 -15.46
CA ALA A 18 1.54 -17.53 -15.74
C ALA A 18 1.58 -16.39 -14.70
N PHE A 19 1.65 -16.77 -13.41
CA PHE A 19 1.53 -15.81 -12.32
C PHE A 19 2.46 -16.12 -11.16
N GLU A 20 3.00 -15.08 -10.56
CA GLU A 20 3.71 -15.11 -9.28
C GLU A 20 3.28 -13.92 -8.42
N GLY A 21 2.79 -14.21 -7.22
CA GLY A 21 2.45 -13.24 -6.18
C GLY A 21 3.50 -13.28 -5.07
N LEU A 22 4.04 -12.12 -4.72
CA LEU A 22 4.96 -11.92 -3.60
C LEU A 22 4.25 -11.13 -2.51
N LEU A 23 4.04 -11.77 -1.35
CA LEU A 23 3.35 -11.18 -0.22
C LEU A 23 4.35 -10.61 0.78
N ALA A 24 4.02 -9.46 1.36
CA ALA A 24 4.80 -8.84 2.42
C ALA A 24 3.89 -8.23 3.50
N ASP A 25 4.03 -8.71 4.73
CA ASP A 25 3.44 -8.11 5.92
C ASP A 25 4.35 -6.97 6.41
N CYS A 26 4.11 -5.78 5.89
CA CYS A 26 4.85 -4.59 6.29
C CYS A 26 4.56 -4.23 7.76
N ALA A 27 3.32 -4.35 8.21
CA ALA A 27 2.93 -4.00 9.57
C ALA A 27 3.69 -4.83 10.63
N GLY A 28 3.94 -6.10 10.33
CA GLY A 28 4.68 -6.97 11.23
C GLY A 28 6.19 -6.75 11.26
N ASP A 29 6.75 -6.09 10.24
CA ASP A 29 8.20 -5.89 10.07
C ASP A 29 8.66 -4.45 10.34
N MET A 30 7.72 -3.51 10.32
CA MET A 30 7.97 -2.08 10.35
C MET A 30 8.67 -1.62 11.63
N THR A 31 9.68 -0.77 11.46
CA THR A 31 10.40 -0.11 12.55
C THR A 31 10.43 1.40 12.33
N LEU A 32 10.70 2.13 13.40
CA LEU A 32 10.93 3.56 13.38
C LEU A 32 12.42 3.85 13.47
N GLY A 33 12.82 5.09 13.24
CA GLY A 33 14.20 5.53 13.33
C GLY A 33 14.65 6.39 12.14
N ASP A 34 13.70 7.11 11.55
CA ASP A 34 13.92 8.06 10.45
C ASP A 34 14.67 7.40 9.28
N LYS A 35 15.94 7.78 9.03
CA LYS A 35 16.76 7.19 7.96
C LYS A 35 17.04 5.70 8.14
N LYS A 36 17.01 5.21 9.37
CA LYS A 36 17.25 3.80 9.71
C LYS A 36 15.96 2.98 9.80
N ALA A 37 14.82 3.64 9.70
CA ALA A 37 13.52 2.98 9.73
C ALA A 37 13.37 1.96 8.60
N LEU A 38 12.71 0.85 8.89
CA LEU A 38 12.47 -0.23 7.95
C LEU A 38 10.96 -0.40 7.76
N LEU A 39 10.49 -0.33 6.53
CA LEU A 39 9.14 -0.72 6.14
C LEU A 39 9.00 -2.25 6.13
N ILE A 40 10.07 -2.91 5.73
CA ILE A 40 10.21 -4.36 5.65
C ILE A 40 11.62 -4.68 6.19
N SER A 41 11.78 -5.77 6.96
CA SER A 41 13.11 -6.14 7.46
C SER A 41 14.10 -6.33 6.30
N LYS A 42 15.37 -6.02 6.53
CA LYS A 42 16.41 -6.12 5.50
C LYS A 42 16.45 -7.50 4.84
N LYS A 43 16.37 -8.56 5.64
CA LYS A 43 16.32 -9.93 5.16
C LYS A 43 15.13 -10.19 4.23
N ASN A 44 13.96 -9.66 4.58
CA ASN A 44 12.75 -9.80 3.78
C ASN A 44 12.81 -8.96 2.50
N GLU A 45 13.39 -7.77 2.57
CA GLU A 45 13.64 -6.93 1.38
C GLU A 45 14.60 -7.61 0.40
N GLU A 46 15.72 -8.13 0.87
CA GLU A 46 16.69 -8.87 0.06
C GLU A 46 16.04 -10.08 -0.63
N TRP A 47 15.21 -10.82 0.11
CA TRP A 47 14.47 -11.93 -0.46
C TRP A 47 13.50 -11.47 -1.55
N LEU A 48 12.73 -10.40 -1.31
CA LEU A 48 11.79 -9.85 -2.29
C LEU A 48 12.52 -9.40 -3.56
N LEU A 49 13.59 -8.62 -3.43
CA LEU A 49 14.39 -8.15 -4.55
C LEU A 49 14.97 -9.31 -5.38
N SER A 50 15.51 -10.34 -4.69
CA SER A 50 15.98 -11.55 -5.35
C SER A 50 14.87 -12.29 -6.09
N ARG A 51 13.65 -12.37 -5.51
CA ARG A 51 12.51 -13.00 -6.18
C ARG A 51 12.00 -12.21 -7.38
N ILE A 52 11.97 -10.90 -7.29
CA ILE A 52 11.57 -10.02 -8.40
C ILE A 52 12.54 -10.22 -9.58
N ASP A 53 13.83 -10.26 -9.31
CA ASP A 53 14.89 -10.46 -10.33
C ASP A 53 14.81 -11.86 -10.97
N GLN A 54 14.69 -12.91 -10.15
CA GLN A 54 14.69 -14.31 -10.61
C GLN A 54 13.35 -14.78 -11.19
N SER A 55 12.28 -14.01 -11.05
CA SER A 55 10.97 -14.43 -11.51
C SER A 55 10.88 -14.53 -13.03
N ASN A 56 10.53 -15.69 -13.53
CA ASN A 56 10.23 -15.93 -14.94
C ASN A 56 8.71 -15.98 -15.24
N ALA A 57 7.88 -15.65 -14.26
CA ALA A 57 6.43 -15.60 -14.48
C ALA A 57 6.07 -14.50 -15.49
N LYS A 58 5.06 -14.73 -16.34
CA LYS A 58 4.54 -13.72 -17.27
C LYS A 58 3.97 -12.50 -16.53
N THR A 59 3.32 -12.75 -15.41
CA THR A 59 2.75 -11.73 -14.55
C THR A 59 3.30 -11.86 -13.13
N LEU A 60 3.78 -10.76 -12.57
CA LEU A 60 4.19 -10.66 -11.16
C LEU A 60 3.31 -9.64 -10.44
N ALA A 61 2.78 -10.05 -9.29
CA ALA A 61 2.10 -9.16 -8.36
C ALA A 61 2.90 -9.04 -7.06
N PHE A 62 3.19 -7.82 -6.64
CA PHE A 62 3.63 -7.53 -5.28
C PHE A 62 2.41 -7.20 -4.43
N ILE A 63 2.27 -7.86 -3.30
CA ILE A 63 1.08 -7.81 -2.45
C ILE A 63 1.52 -7.41 -1.03
N PRO A 64 1.84 -6.12 -0.81
CA PRO A 64 2.16 -5.61 0.51
C PRO A 64 0.90 -5.37 1.33
N SER A 65 1.01 -5.52 2.65
CA SER A 65 -0.07 -5.14 3.58
C SER A 65 -0.30 -3.63 3.65
N HIS A 66 0.68 -2.83 3.21
CA HIS A 66 0.58 -1.36 3.06
C HIS A 66 0.39 -0.95 1.61
N PRO A 67 -0.44 0.06 1.33
CA PRO A 67 -0.60 0.57 -0.03
C PRO A 67 0.69 1.24 -0.52
N PHE A 68 1.05 0.99 -1.78
CA PHE A 68 2.26 1.53 -2.41
C PHE A 68 1.99 2.71 -3.32
N GLY A 69 0.76 2.89 -3.77
CA GLY A 69 0.35 4.01 -4.62
C GLY A 69 -0.56 5.02 -3.94
N TYR A 70 -0.96 4.75 -2.69
CA TYR A 70 -1.96 5.53 -1.99
C TYR A 70 -1.61 5.76 -0.52
N THR A 71 -2.20 6.80 0.06
CA THR A 71 -2.16 7.09 1.49
C THR A 71 -3.53 7.57 1.96
N ALA A 72 -3.81 7.32 3.22
CA ALA A 72 -4.89 7.96 3.96
C ALA A 72 -4.33 8.45 5.30
N GLY A 73 -3.14 9.02 5.27
CA GLY A 73 -2.35 9.39 6.44
C GLY A 73 -1.40 8.30 6.92
N LYS A 74 -1.69 7.03 6.78
CA LYS A 74 -0.88 5.92 7.33
C LYS A 74 0.56 5.86 6.83
N TRP A 75 0.83 6.24 5.62
CA TRP A 75 2.18 6.30 5.10
C TRP A 75 3.02 7.42 5.70
N ARG A 76 2.37 8.47 6.13
CA ARG A 76 2.99 9.68 6.65
C ARG A 76 2.86 9.74 8.17
N GLU A 77 1.80 9.16 8.65
CA GLU A 77 1.35 9.17 10.01
C GLU A 77 1.09 7.73 10.43
N TRP A 78 2.13 7.06 10.82
CA TRP A 78 1.98 5.70 11.29
C TRP A 78 1.12 5.69 12.57
N TYR A 79 0.38 4.63 12.71
CA TYR A 79 -0.42 4.37 13.91
C TYR A 79 0.32 4.69 15.23
N PRO A 80 -0.33 5.31 16.22
CA PRO A 80 -1.74 5.65 16.29
C PRO A 80 -2.12 6.94 15.53
N ASP A 81 -3.38 7.04 15.12
CA ASP A 81 -3.93 8.16 14.36
C ASP A 81 -4.19 9.42 15.18
N VAL A 82 -4.03 9.31 16.48
CA VAL A 82 -4.28 10.38 17.45
C VAL A 82 -3.06 10.56 18.32
N VAL A 83 -2.68 11.79 18.58
CA VAL A 83 -1.61 12.10 19.53
C VAL A 83 -2.04 11.66 20.93
N ALA A 84 -1.31 10.71 21.50
CA ALA A 84 -1.67 10.08 22.76
C ALA A 84 -1.48 11.02 23.96
N GLU A 85 -0.42 11.84 23.94
CA GLU A 85 -0.05 12.75 25.03
C GLU A 85 0.57 14.04 24.46
N GLU A 86 0.26 15.16 25.10
CA GLU A 86 0.84 16.45 24.73
C GLU A 86 2.33 16.50 25.09
N GLY A 87 3.14 16.79 24.09
CA GLY A 87 4.61 16.87 24.26
C GLY A 87 5.28 15.58 24.71
N ALA A 88 4.56 14.45 24.76
CA ALA A 88 5.13 13.20 25.21
C ALA A 88 6.13 12.64 24.22
N SER A 89 7.27 12.23 24.70
CA SER A 89 8.23 11.40 24.00
C SER A 89 7.97 9.93 24.31
N GLY A 90 8.17 9.05 23.37
CA GLY A 90 8.11 7.61 23.60
C GLY A 90 6.93 6.89 22.97
N THR A 91 5.96 7.58 22.41
CA THR A 91 5.04 6.99 21.45
C THR A 91 5.53 7.28 20.04
N VAL A 92 5.21 6.40 19.11
CA VAL A 92 5.58 6.50 17.69
C VAL A 92 5.30 7.88 17.11
N ILE A 93 4.22 8.51 17.52
CA ILE A 93 3.79 9.80 17.01
C ILE A 93 4.53 10.94 17.67
N ASN A 94 4.81 10.85 18.96
CA ASN A 94 5.44 11.94 19.69
C ASN A 94 6.92 12.12 19.36
N GLU A 95 7.59 11.09 18.88
CA GLU A 95 8.94 11.21 18.34
C GLU A 95 8.97 11.95 17.00
N LEU A 96 7.85 11.89 16.26
CA LEU A 96 7.75 12.37 14.89
C LEU A 96 6.93 13.65 14.76
N LEU A 97 5.93 13.80 15.58
CA LEU A 97 4.91 14.83 15.48
C LEU A 97 4.68 15.41 16.85
N SER A 98 5.27 16.53 17.17
CA SER A 98 4.84 17.31 18.32
C SER A 98 3.43 17.82 18.02
N GLY A 99 2.46 17.33 18.76
CA GLY A 99 1.05 17.75 18.63
C GLY A 99 0.38 17.80 19.98
N ASN A 100 -0.77 18.42 20.05
CA ASN A 100 -1.57 18.44 21.26
C ASN A 100 -2.25 17.10 21.47
N LYS A 101 -2.32 16.65 22.70
CA LYS A 101 -3.02 15.42 23.06
C LYS A 101 -4.45 15.43 22.51
N GLY A 102 -4.83 14.32 21.87
CA GLY A 102 -6.15 14.15 21.29
C GLY A 102 -6.35 14.77 19.91
N SER A 103 -5.36 15.53 19.37
CA SER A 103 -5.42 15.98 17.99
C SER A 103 -5.19 14.82 17.03
N LEU A 104 -5.88 14.86 15.89
CA LEU A 104 -5.63 13.90 14.81
C LEU A 104 -4.26 14.16 14.19
N THR A 105 -3.53 13.10 13.86
CA THR A 105 -2.24 13.22 13.17
C THR A 105 -2.35 13.85 11.79
N THR A 106 -3.55 13.87 11.22
CA THR A 106 -3.86 14.58 9.98
C THR A 106 -3.80 16.11 10.11
N GLU A 107 -3.92 16.65 11.31
CA GLU A 107 -3.79 18.09 11.57
C GLU A 107 -2.33 18.51 11.69
N VAL A 108 -1.45 17.57 11.94
CA VAL A 108 -0.01 17.76 12.02
C VAL A 108 0.63 17.45 10.67
N ASN A 109 1.84 17.86 10.45
CA ASN A 109 2.49 17.74 9.15
C ASN A 109 2.47 16.30 8.61
N LYS A 110 1.68 16.06 7.60
CA LYS A 110 1.46 14.76 6.95
C LYS A 110 2.67 14.22 6.19
N TYR A 111 3.72 15.00 6.09
CA TYR A 111 4.90 14.69 5.29
C TYR A 111 6.00 13.97 6.04
N LEU A 112 5.75 13.58 7.27
CA LEU A 112 6.72 12.88 8.09
C LEU A 112 6.73 11.38 7.80
N TRP A 113 7.14 11.02 6.60
CA TRP A 113 7.56 9.66 6.33
C TRP A 113 8.84 9.38 7.09
N GLN A 114 8.97 8.15 7.54
CA GLN A 114 10.29 7.66 7.84
C GLN A 114 11.08 7.60 6.54
N GLU A 115 12.19 8.33 6.47
CA GLU A 115 13.01 8.40 5.25
C GLU A 115 13.47 7.00 4.81
N GLY A 116 13.77 6.12 5.78
CA GLY A 116 14.14 4.75 5.52
C GLY A 116 13.03 3.93 4.84
N TRP A 117 11.77 4.16 5.19
CA TRP A 117 10.63 3.51 4.51
C TRP A 117 10.50 3.95 3.07
N PHE A 118 10.68 5.25 2.84
CA PHE A 118 10.62 5.80 1.50
C PHE A 118 11.72 5.22 0.60
N PHE A 119 12.94 5.06 1.13
CA PHE A 119 14.02 4.44 0.37
C PHE A 119 13.75 2.97 0.05
N GLN A 120 13.17 2.20 0.97
CA GLN A 120 12.79 0.82 0.68
C GLN A 120 11.65 0.75 -0.35
N HIS A 121 10.63 1.60 -0.20
CA HIS A 121 9.57 1.75 -1.19
C HIS A 121 10.15 2.00 -2.58
N GLN A 122 11.05 2.97 -2.71
CA GLN A 122 11.69 3.30 -3.99
C GLN A 122 12.47 2.12 -4.58
N ARG A 123 13.24 1.38 -3.78
CA ARG A 123 13.99 0.21 -4.26
C ARG A 123 13.05 -0.89 -4.78
N LEU A 124 11.98 -1.16 -4.05
CA LEU A 124 11.00 -2.18 -4.44
C LEU A 124 10.25 -1.80 -5.72
N ILE A 125 9.69 -0.60 -5.80
CA ILE A 125 8.96 -0.18 -7.01
C ILE A 125 9.89 -0.05 -8.21
N LYS A 126 11.15 0.35 -8.01
CA LYS A 126 12.16 0.36 -9.07
C LYS A 126 12.37 -1.04 -9.62
N ALA A 127 12.70 -2.00 -8.75
CA ALA A 127 12.94 -3.39 -9.15
C ALA A 127 11.74 -3.99 -9.88
N ILE A 128 10.52 -3.77 -9.36
CA ILE A 128 9.29 -4.23 -10.01
C ILE A 128 9.11 -3.56 -11.37
N SER A 129 9.36 -2.25 -11.49
CA SER A 129 9.18 -1.50 -12.74
C SER A 129 10.15 -1.89 -13.84
N GLU A 130 11.33 -2.37 -13.48
CA GLU A 130 12.39 -2.78 -14.41
C GLU A 130 12.23 -4.23 -14.91
N ARG A 131 11.41 -5.01 -14.23
CA ARG A 131 11.15 -6.41 -14.57
C ARG A 131 10.47 -6.52 -15.95
N LYS A 132 10.75 -7.60 -16.67
CA LYS A 132 10.02 -7.96 -17.91
C LYS A 132 8.66 -8.58 -17.58
N GLY A 133 7.71 -8.46 -18.49
CA GLY A 133 6.34 -9.00 -18.34
C GLY A 133 5.40 -8.07 -17.60
N SER A 134 4.18 -8.52 -17.36
CA SER A 134 3.16 -7.77 -16.63
C SER A 134 3.51 -7.70 -15.14
N ARG A 135 3.23 -6.55 -14.51
CA ARG A 135 3.58 -6.30 -13.12
C ARG A 135 2.61 -5.36 -12.45
N PHE A 136 2.28 -5.68 -11.22
CA PHE A 136 1.26 -4.97 -10.45
C PHE A 136 1.65 -4.89 -8.98
N VAL A 137 1.07 -3.91 -8.29
CA VAL A 137 1.02 -3.86 -6.83
C VAL A 137 -0.44 -3.94 -6.42
N PHE A 138 -0.76 -4.86 -5.51
CA PHE A 138 -2.09 -5.04 -4.94
C PHE A 138 -2.02 -4.82 -3.44
N SER A 139 -2.80 -3.89 -2.93
CA SER A 139 -2.86 -3.61 -1.49
C SER A 139 -4.28 -3.33 -1.05
N GLY A 140 -4.55 -3.62 0.21
CA GLY A 140 -5.80 -3.28 0.89
C GLY A 140 -5.59 -2.15 1.88
N ASP A 141 -6.06 -2.36 3.10
CA ASP A 141 -5.82 -1.60 4.32
C ASP A 141 -6.62 -0.29 4.47
N ILE A 142 -6.73 0.55 3.48
CA ILE A 142 -7.35 1.88 3.63
C ILE A 142 -8.83 1.95 3.21
N HIS A 143 -9.52 0.81 3.23
CA HIS A 143 -10.97 0.71 3.02
C HIS A 143 -11.47 1.49 1.79
N ALA A 144 -10.74 1.37 0.70
CA ALA A 144 -11.05 2.04 -0.55
C ALA A 144 -10.72 1.13 -1.74
N ILE A 145 -11.35 1.39 -2.86
CA ILE A 145 -11.05 0.79 -4.15
C ILE A 145 -10.51 1.87 -5.08
N GLY A 146 -9.52 1.54 -5.89
CA GLY A 146 -8.92 2.50 -6.82
C GLY A 146 -7.72 1.93 -7.57
N ALA A 147 -7.29 2.61 -8.62
CA ALA A 147 -6.10 2.23 -9.35
C ALA A 147 -5.36 3.44 -9.90
N VAL A 148 -4.03 3.43 -9.76
CA VAL A 148 -3.13 4.43 -10.32
C VAL A 148 -1.95 3.79 -11.05
N SER A 149 -1.39 4.52 -12.00
CA SER A 149 -0.06 4.25 -12.56
C SER A 149 0.96 5.15 -11.89
N ILE A 150 1.89 4.57 -11.14
CA ILE A 150 3.03 5.30 -10.57
C ILE A 150 4.05 5.53 -11.67
N ILE A 151 4.43 6.77 -11.89
CA ILE A 151 5.39 7.21 -12.91
C ILE A 151 6.73 7.52 -12.27
N LYS A 152 6.69 8.15 -11.09
CA LYS A 152 7.87 8.67 -10.40
C LYS A 152 7.69 8.62 -8.90
N SER A 153 8.76 8.46 -8.18
CA SER A 153 8.81 8.50 -6.72
C SER A 153 9.96 9.40 -6.27
N GLY A 154 9.66 10.56 -5.73
CA GLY A 154 10.65 11.60 -5.46
C GLY A 154 11.42 11.95 -6.74
N LYS A 155 12.74 11.77 -6.74
CA LYS A 155 13.61 11.98 -7.92
C LYS A 155 13.71 10.75 -8.84
N LEU A 156 13.22 9.59 -8.41
CA LEU A 156 13.29 8.34 -9.15
C LEU A 156 12.19 8.28 -10.21
N LYS A 157 12.54 8.38 -11.48
CA LYS A 157 11.64 8.07 -12.60
C LYS A 157 11.64 6.57 -12.88
N LEU A 158 10.47 5.95 -12.91
CA LEU A 158 10.36 4.52 -13.18
C LEU A 158 10.61 4.22 -14.66
N LYS A 159 11.29 3.12 -14.95
CA LYS A 159 11.53 2.66 -16.32
C LYS A 159 10.24 2.36 -17.06
N THR A 160 9.28 1.80 -16.34
CA THR A 160 7.93 1.52 -16.85
C THR A 160 6.93 1.91 -15.77
N LYS A 161 5.82 2.52 -16.17
CA LYS A 161 4.72 2.84 -15.25
C LYS A 161 4.31 1.58 -14.48
N LEU A 162 4.15 1.70 -13.16
CA LEU A 162 3.78 0.60 -12.29
C LEU A 162 2.33 0.79 -11.82
N LYS A 163 1.46 -0.13 -12.23
CA LYS A 163 0.06 -0.10 -11.81
C LYS A 163 -0.08 -0.56 -10.37
N SER A 164 -0.68 0.27 -9.54
CA SER A 164 -0.98 0.00 -8.14
C SER A 164 -2.49 0.07 -7.91
N PHE A 165 -3.04 -1.00 -7.34
CA PHE A 165 -4.45 -1.15 -7.04
C PHE A 165 -4.69 -1.15 -5.54
N LEU A 166 -5.70 -0.39 -5.12
CA LEU A 166 -6.42 -0.64 -3.88
C LEU A 166 -7.54 -1.61 -4.19
N VAL A 167 -7.41 -2.82 -3.68
CA VAL A 167 -8.30 -3.93 -4.03
C VAL A 167 -9.58 -3.97 -3.18
N GLY A 168 -9.70 -3.04 -2.23
CA GLY A 168 -10.90 -2.87 -1.40
C GLY A 168 -10.83 -3.61 -0.06
N SER A 169 -11.89 -3.43 0.71
CA SER A 169 -12.24 -4.26 1.87
C SER A 169 -13.61 -4.88 1.60
N VAL A 170 -13.73 -6.20 1.75
CA VAL A 170 -14.97 -6.95 1.43
C VAL A 170 -16.07 -6.68 2.44
N GLY A 171 -15.71 -6.34 3.68
CA GLY A 171 -16.67 -6.09 4.74
C GLY A 171 -16.03 -5.32 5.88
N SER A 172 -16.08 -4.00 5.82
CA SER A 172 -15.89 -3.16 6.99
C SER A 172 -17.23 -2.52 7.34
N SER A 173 -17.47 -2.32 8.63
CA SER A 173 -18.70 -1.70 9.12
C SER A 173 -18.87 -0.24 8.71
N SER A 174 -17.81 0.41 8.23
CA SER A 174 -17.80 1.80 7.80
C SER A 174 -17.01 1.98 6.52
N ALA A 175 -17.72 2.06 5.40
CA ALA A 175 -17.16 2.65 4.18
C ALA A 175 -16.89 4.15 4.42
N GLY A 176 -15.88 4.70 3.74
CA GLY A 176 -15.47 6.10 3.94
C GLY A 176 -14.65 6.32 5.21
N TRP A 177 -14.01 5.28 5.72
CA TRP A 177 -13.24 5.37 6.95
C TRP A 177 -12.15 6.44 6.94
N PRO A 178 -11.32 6.63 5.88
CA PRO A 178 -10.33 7.69 5.89
C PRO A 178 -10.94 9.07 6.01
N SER A 179 -11.95 9.40 5.20
CA SER A 179 -12.59 10.72 5.25
C SER A 179 -13.39 10.93 6.53
N PHE A 180 -14.09 9.91 6.99
CA PHE A 180 -14.90 9.98 8.20
C PHE A 180 -14.04 10.08 9.47
N ALA A 181 -13.05 9.20 9.63
CA ALA A 181 -12.27 9.12 10.84
C ALA A 181 -11.10 10.10 10.91
N ARG A 182 -10.58 10.53 9.75
CA ARG A 182 -9.37 11.35 9.65
C ARG A 182 -9.59 12.69 8.95
N GLY A 183 -10.77 12.95 8.40
CA GLY A 183 -11.07 14.18 7.64
C GLY A 183 -10.29 14.30 6.33
N ILE A 184 -9.68 13.20 5.84
CA ILE A 184 -8.95 13.17 4.58
C ILE A 184 -9.41 11.98 3.73
N THR A 185 -9.47 12.17 2.43
CA THR A 185 -9.71 11.08 1.48
C THR A 185 -8.42 10.31 1.20
N ALA A 186 -8.56 9.05 0.83
CA ALA A 186 -7.45 8.30 0.31
C ALA A 186 -6.97 8.91 -1.02
N GLU A 187 -5.67 9.14 -1.15
CA GLU A 187 -5.06 9.78 -2.32
C GLU A 187 -3.63 9.29 -2.54
N SER A 188 -3.06 9.59 -3.70
CA SER A 188 -1.63 9.34 -3.91
C SER A 188 -0.80 10.32 -3.10
N PRO A 189 0.29 9.87 -2.44
CA PRO A 189 1.17 10.78 -1.71
C PRO A 189 1.83 11.79 -2.65
N ASP A 190 2.08 13.02 -2.20
CA ASP A 190 2.76 14.07 -2.99
C ASP A 190 4.18 13.68 -3.43
N THR A 191 4.77 12.70 -2.76
CA THR A 191 6.07 12.14 -3.14
C THR A 191 6.00 11.25 -4.37
N LEU A 192 4.80 10.89 -4.82
CA LEU A 192 4.57 10.08 -6.01
C LEU A 192 3.91 10.92 -7.11
N GLU A 193 4.44 10.78 -8.33
CA GLU A 193 3.74 11.24 -9.53
C GLU A 193 2.93 10.07 -10.08
N CYS A 194 1.61 10.20 -10.07
CA CYS A 194 0.67 9.15 -10.44
C CYS A 194 -0.35 9.62 -11.48
N GLU A 195 -0.71 8.74 -12.39
CA GLU A 195 -1.87 8.90 -13.27
C GLU A 195 -3.02 8.03 -12.77
N SER A 196 -4.21 8.59 -12.64
CA SER A 196 -5.41 7.82 -12.27
C SER A 196 -5.81 6.87 -13.41
N ILE A 197 -5.99 5.60 -13.06
CA ILE A 197 -6.57 4.57 -13.94
C ILE A 197 -8.04 4.40 -13.60
N TYR A 198 -8.33 4.26 -12.31
CA TYR A 198 -9.67 4.19 -11.76
C TYR A 198 -9.73 5.11 -10.53
N LYS A 199 -10.72 6.01 -10.55
CA LYS A 199 -10.86 7.01 -9.46
C LYS A 199 -11.07 6.29 -8.14
N ILE A 200 -10.33 6.72 -7.13
CA ILE A 200 -10.47 6.16 -5.79
C ILE A 200 -11.85 6.43 -5.23
N ARG A 201 -12.41 5.40 -4.59
CA ARG A 201 -13.71 5.43 -3.92
C ARG A 201 -13.59 4.74 -2.57
N GLU A 202 -14.03 5.41 -1.53
CA GLU A 202 -14.07 4.88 -0.17
C GLU A 202 -15.33 4.02 0.01
N GLU A 203 -15.29 2.85 -0.60
CA GLU A 203 -16.40 1.89 -0.63
C GLU A 203 -15.89 0.50 -0.32
N ASN A 204 -16.78 -0.32 0.25
CA ASN A 204 -16.53 -1.74 0.32
C ASN A 204 -16.54 -2.33 -1.09
N GLY A 205 -15.67 -3.26 -1.33
CA GLY A 205 -15.57 -3.89 -2.63
C GLY A 205 -14.37 -4.80 -2.76
N PHE A 206 -14.18 -5.31 -3.94
CA PHE A 206 -13.03 -6.14 -4.28
C PHE A 206 -12.69 -6.00 -5.75
N THR A 207 -11.51 -6.44 -6.12
CA THR A 207 -11.06 -6.42 -7.50
C THR A 207 -10.76 -7.84 -7.97
N PHE A 208 -11.41 -8.24 -9.04
CA PHE A 208 -11.10 -9.48 -9.76
C PHE A 208 -9.99 -9.25 -10.77
N PHE A 209 -8.98 -10.12 -10.77
CA PHE A 209 -7.95 -10.14 -11.78
C PHE A 209 -8.01 -11.42 -12.58
N SER A 210 -8.40 -11.30 -13.85
CA SER A 210 -8.34 -12.40 -14.82
C SER A 210 -7.04 -12.28 -15.61
N ILE A 211 -6.21 -13.31 -15.53
CA ILE A 211 -4.90 -13.33 -16.17
C ILE A 211 -4.92 -14.38 -17.28
N ASP A 212 -4.93 -13.91 -18.51
CA ASP A 212 -4.71 -14.73 -19.70
C ASP A 212 -3.29 -14.49 -20.25
N ASN A 213 -2.86 -15.33 -21.17
CA ASN A 213 -1.48 -15.34 -21.71
C ASN A 213 -0.97 -13.95 -22.14
N ASN A 214 -1.84 -13.05 -22.61
CA ASN A 214 -1.45 -11.76 -23.16
C ASN A 214 -2.24 -10.57 -22.57
N LYS A 215 -3.17 -10.84 -21.68
CA LYS A 215 -4.02 -9.80 -21.08
C LYS A 215 -4.19 -10.01 -19.59
N VAL A 216 -4.22 -8.90 -18.87
CA VAL A 216 -4.69 -8.86 -17.49
C VAL A 216 -5.90 -7.93 -17.48
N LEU A 217 -7.04 -8.49 -17.12
CA LEU A 217 -8.28 -7.74 -16.92
C LEU A 217 -8.47 -7.54 -15.42
N ALA A 218 -8.70 -6.32 -15.01
CA ALA A 218 -9.09 -5.99 -13.64
C ALA A 218 -10.54 -5.51 -13.64
N GLU A 219 -11.39 -6.18 -12.88
CA GLU A 219 -12.79 -5.83 -12.69
C GLU A 219 -12.99 -5.37 -11.26
N VAL A 220 -13.26 -4.09 -11.08
CA VAL A 220 -13.52 -3.50 -9.77
C VAL A 220 -15.00 -3.64 -9.47
N ILE A 221 -15.32 -4.32 -8.38
CA ILE A 221 -16.68 -4.57 -7.92
C ILE A 221 -16.89 -3.80 -6.63
N SER A 222 -17.76 -2.80 -6.68
CA SER A 222 -18.21 -2.07 -5.50
C SER A 222 -19.40 -2.81 -4.87
N CYS A 223 -19.32 -3.03 -3.57
CA CYS A 223 -20.39 -3.57 -2.76
C CYS A 223 -21.24 -2.47 -2.09
N GLY A 224 -20.94 -1.20 -2.45
CA GLY A 224 -21.60 -0.02 -1.88
C GLY A 224 -20.89 0.50 -0.63
N GLY A 225 -21.12 1.78 -0.37
CA GLY A 225 -20.72 2.47 0.84
C GLY A 225 -21.93 2.72 1.75
N HIS A 226 -21.95 3.85 2.43
CA HIS A 226 -23.13 4.30 3.19
C HIS A 226 -24.39 4.50 2.34
N ASN A 227 -24.25 4.51 1.02
CA ASN A 227 -25.37 4.62 0.10
C ASN A 227 -25.43 3.38 -0.83
N PRO A 228 -26.30 2.39 -0.54
CA PRO A 228 -26.41 1.17 -1.32
C PRO A 228 -26.92 1.39 -2.76
N GLU A 229 -27.33 2.60 -3.12
CA GLU A 229 -27.82 2.92 -4.47
C GLU A 229 -26.70 3.19 -5.49
N ASN A 230 -25.48 3.41 -5.06
CA ASN A 230 -24.33 3.66 -5.95
C ASN A 230 -23.52 2.40 -6.22
N LYS A 231 -24.07 1.45 -6.93
CA LYS A 231 -23.33 0.27 -7.42
C LYS A 231 -22.79 0.55 -8.82
N GLU A 232 -21.63 1.15 -8.91
CA GLU A 232 -20.91 1.24 -10.19
C GLU A 232 -19.77 0.23 -10.23
N ASN A 233 -19.83 -0.65 -11.22
CA ASN A 233 -18.75 -1.59 -11.51
C ASN A 233 -17.89 -1.03 -12.63
N GLY A 234 -16.57 -1.03 -12.43
CA GLY A 234 -15.61 -0.60 -13.44
C GLY A 234 -14.77 -1.76 -13.96
N LYS A 235 -14.54 -1.79 -15.26
CA LYS A 235 -13.58 -2.71 -15.91
C LYS A 235 -12.36 -1.92 -16.37
N ILE A 236 -11.17 -2.42 -16.07
CA ILE A 236 -9.87 -1.82 -16.39
C ILE A 236 -9.03 -2.76 -17.27
#